data_7c060f6d7280bd13578d32940072b640
#
_entry.id   7c060f6d7280bd13578d32940072b640
#
_cell.length_a   1.000
_cell.length_b   1.000
_cell.length_c   1.000
_cell.angle_alpha   90.00
_cell.angle_beta   90.00
_cell.angle_gamma   90.00
#
_symmetry.space_group_name_H-M   'P 1'
#
loop_
_entity.id
_entity.type
_entity.pdbx_description
1 polymer ?
#
loop_
_entity_poly.entity_id
_entity_poly.type
_entity_poly.pdbx_seq_one_letter_code
_entity_poly.pdbx_strand_id
1 'polypeptide(L)'
;ERPPVSQEREPRREPMSRLRKTIAERLVNAQHEAAILTTFNEVDLDEIKAIRARYKDTFEKTHGARLGFMSFFVKACAEALKRYPIINASVDRDDILFHDFYDIGIAVSSPRGLVVPVLRDAQKLGLAEIELAIADFGDRARNGNLGIDDLTGGTFTSANVGVLRS
;
A
#
# COMPACT_ATOMS: atom_id res chain seq x y z
N GLU A 1 26.28 -44.77 -30.26
CA GLU A 1 27.23 -43.96 -29.47
C GLU A 1 26.58 -42.65 -29.14
N ARG A 2 26.21 -42.43 -27.86
CA ARG A 2 25.75 -41.14 -27.38
C ARG A 2 26.95 -40.21 -27.25
N PRO A 3 26.90 -38.98 -27.80
CA PRO A 3 27.96 -38.03 -27.59
C PRO A 3 28.06 -37.69 -26.09
N PRO A 4 29.28 -37.44 -25.58
CA PRO A 4 29.47 -37.16 -24.16
C PRO A 4 28.77 -35.88 -23.78
N VAL A 5 27.86 -35.98 -22.80
CA VAL A 5 27.25 -34.84 -22.12
C VAL A 5 28.28 -34.29 -21.15
N SER A 6 29.18 -33.48 -21.64
CA SER A 6 30.15 -32.75 -20.80
C SER A 6 30.06 -31.27 -21.14
N GLN A 7 29.03 -30.61 -20.64
CA GLN A 7 29.17 -29.21 -20.26
C GLN A 7 28.85 -29.17 -18.78
N GLU A 8 29.84 -28.81 -18.02
CA GLU A 8 29.79 -28.57 -16.57
C GLU A 8 28.62 -27.67 -16.28
N ARG A 9 27.53 -28.22 -15.68
CA ARG A 9 26.37 -27.48 -15.22
C ARG A 9 26.72 -26.88 -13.85
N GLU A 10 27.76 -26.06 -13.80
CA GLU A 10 28.08 -25.34 -12.57
C GLU A 10 27.16 -24.15 -12.45
N PRO A 11 26.46 -24.01 -11.29
CA PRO A 11 25.62 -22.87 -11.04
C PRO A 11 26.49 -21.63 -10.82
N ARG A 12 26.20 -20.55 -11.55
CA ARG A 12 26.83 -19.25 -11.34
C ARG A 12 26.38 -18.69 -9.99
N ARG A 13 27.32 -18.33 -9.13
CA ARG A 13 27.06 -17.74 -7.81
C ARG A 13 27.23 -16.22 -7.87
N GLU A 14 26.18 -15.50 -7.50
CA GLU A 14 26.21 -14.05 -7.33
C GLU A 14 25.72 -13.70 -5.91
N PRO A 15 26.48 -12.88 -5.17
CA PRO A 15 26.04 -12.45 -3.84
C PRO A 15 24.84 -11.52 -3.95
N MET A 16 23.83 -11.72 -3.10
CA MET A 16 22.68 -10.81 -3.02
C MET A 16 23.11 -9.45 -2.47
N SER A 17 22.55 -8.37 -3.01
CA SER A 17 22.69 -7.04 -2.44
C SER A 17 22.12 -6.99 -1.01
N ARG A 18 22.65 -6.08 -0.18
CA ARG A 18 22.18 -5.88 1.21
C ARG A 18 20.66 -5.62 1.27
N LEU A 19 20.15 -4.77 0.36
CA LEU A 19 18.73 -4.49 0.27
C LEU A 19 17.90 -5.75 0.00
N ARG A 20 18.34 -6.59 -0.94
CA ARG A 20 17.64 -7.83 -1.28
C ARG A 20 17.61 -8.84 -0.12
N LYS A 21 18.70 -8.94 0.65
CA LYS A 21 18.72 -9.75 1.87
C LYS A 21 17.69 -9.29 2.88
N THR A 22 17.66 -7.99 3.18
CA THR A 22 16.70 -7.40 4.13
C THR A 22 15.25 -7.61 3.68
N ILE A 23 14.96 -7.45 2.38
CA ILE A 23 13.62 -7.71 1.84
C ILE A 23 13.23 -9.18 2.02
N ALA A 24 14.13 -10.11 1.69
CA ALA A 24 13.88 -11.54 1.82
C ALA A 24 13.61 -11.93 3.28
N GLU A 25 14.42 -11.45 4.23
CA GLU A 25 14.23 -11.70 5.66
C GLU A 25 12.86 -11.19 6.15
N ARG A 26 12.48 -9.96 5.79
CA ARG A 26 11.19 -9.38 6.17
C ARG A 26 10.01 -10.14 5.61
N LEU A 27 10.06 -10.55 4.34
CA LEU A 27 8.97 -11.30 3.70
C LEU A 27 8.82 -12.70 4.31
N VAL A 28 9.92 -13.39 4.59
CA VAL A 28 9.89 -14.71 5.22
C VAL A 28 9.33 -14.59 6.64
N ASN A 29 9.79 -13.62 7.43
CA ASN A 29 9.31 -13.42 8.79
C ASN A 29 7.81 -13.12 8.80
N ALA A 30 7.31 -12.23 7.93
CA ALA A 30 5.89 -11.92 7.84
C ALA A 30 5.03 -13.17 7.56
N GLN A 31 5.51 -14.09 6.73
CA GLN A 31 4.82 -15.36 6.45
C GLN A 31 4.87 -16.35 7.61
N HIS A 32 5.93 -16.32 8.43
CA HIS A 32 6.08 -17.21 9.58
C HIS A 32 5.32 -16.71 10.82
N GLU A 33 5.17 -15.39 10.96
CA GLU A 33 4.52 -14.77 12.11
C GLU A 33 2.98 -14.82 12.04
N ALA A 34 2.40 -15.01 10.87
CA ALA A 34 0.95 -14.98 10.68
C ALA A 34 0.47 -16.02 9.67
N ALA A 35 -0.73 -16.58 9.93
CA ALA A 35 -1.46 -17.38 8.96
C ALA A 35 -2.14 -16.43 7.95
N ILE A 36 -1.47 -16.15 6.83
CA ILE A 36 -1.94 -15.20 5.83
C ILE A 36 -3.00 -15.83 4.94
N LEU A 37 -4.20 -15.23 4.89
CA LEU A 37 -5.26 -15.56 3.96
C LEU A 37 -5.33 -14.51 2.84
N THR A 38 -5.49 -14.97 1.59
CA THR A 38 -5.75 -14.09 0.44
C THR A 38 -7.14 -14.38 -0.11
N THR A 39 -7.91 -13.33 -0.35
CA THR A 39 -9.20 -13.38 -1.04
C THR A 39 -9.18 -12.52 -2.29
N PHE A 40 -10.02 -12.86 -3.28
CA PHE A 40 -10.15 -12.13 -4.53
C PHE A 40 -11.61 -11.71 -4.71
N ASN A 41 -11.82 -10.44 -5.07
CA ASN A 41 -13.14 -9.89 -5.33
C ASN A 41 -13.09 -8.97 -6.54
N GLU A 42 -14.17 -8.90 -7.28
CA GLU A 42 -14.37 -7.96 -8.38
C GLU A 42 -15.31 -6.85 -7.92
N VAL A 43 -14.99 -5.61 -8.26
CA VAL A 43 -15.79 -4.43 -7.89
C VAL A 43 -16.01 -3.57 -9.13
N ASP A 44 -17.28 -3.25 -9.40
CA ASP A 44 -17.63 -2.28 -10.42
C ASP A 44 -17.31 -0.86 -9.96
N LEU A 45 -16.55 -0.13 -10.78
CA LEU A 45 -16.11 1.25 -10.49
C LEU A 45 -16.79 2.30 -11.39
N ASP A 46 -17.81 1.94 -12.16
CA ASP A 46 -18.40 2.86 -13.14
C ASP A 46 -19.01 4.10 -12.50
N GLU A 47 -19.68 3.96 -11.35
CA GLU A 47 -20.20 5.10 -10.60
C GLU A 47 -19.07 6.02 -10.08
N ILE A 48 -17.97 5.46 -9.60
CA ILE A 48 -16.82 6.26 -9.15
C ILE A 48 -16.18 6.99 -10.34
N LYS A 49 -16.07 6.33 -11.50
CA LYS A 49 -15.59 6.95 -12.74
C LYS A 49 -16.50 8.09 -13.19
N ALA A 50 -17.81 7.90 -13.13
CA ALA A 50 -18.82 8.92 -13.47
C ALA A 50 -18.72 10.13 -12.53
N ILE A 51 -18.62 9.91 -11.21
CA ILE A 51 -18.41 10.97 -10.21
C ILE A 51 -17.13 11.75 -10.52
N ARG A 52 -16.01 11.04 -10.75
CA ARG A 52 -14.75 11.69 -11.10
C ARG A 52 -14.85 12.51 -12.39
N ALA A 53 -15.43 11.94 -13.44
CA ALA A 53 -15.61 12.65 -14.71
C ALA A 53 -16.41 13.95 -14.54
N ARG A 54 -17.45 13.91 -13.70
CA ARG A 54 -18.33 15.06 -13.44
C ARG A 54 -17.67 16.15 -12.59
N TYR A 55 -16.88 15.79 -11.60
CA TYR A 55 -16.46 16.73 -10.57
C TYR A 55 -14.95 17.06 -10.56
N LYS A 56 -14.10 16.36 -11.33
CA LYS A 56 -12.63 16.52 -11.30
C LYS A 56 -12.16 17.96 -11.44
N ASP A 57 -12.72 18.71 -12.41
CA ASP A 57 -12.29 20.07 -12.72
C ASP A 57 -12.71 21.07 -11.63
N THR A 58 -13.93 20.91 -11.10
CA THR A 58 -14.43 21.74 -9.98
C THR A 58 -13.67 21.42 -8.69
N PHE A 59 -13.41 20.15 -8.46
CA PHE A 59 -12.66 19.70 -7.30
C PHE A 59 -11.22 20.25 -7.30
N GLU A 60 -10.51 20.14 -8.42
CA GLU A 60 -9.14 20.67 -8.56
C GLU A 60 -9.10 22.18 -8.38
N LYS A 61 -10.05 22.92 -8.96
CA LYS A 61 -10.16 24.37 -8.79
C LYS A 61 -10.44 24.79 -7.35
N THR A 62 -11.25 24.01 -6.63
CA THR A 62 -11.67 24.35 -5.25
C THR A 62 -10.62 23.96 -4.22
N HIS A 63 -9.98 22.81 -4.40
CA HIS A 63 -9.12 22.20 -3.38
C HIS A 63 -7.64 22.17 -3.73
N GLY A 64 -7.25 22.52 -4.97
CA GLY A 64 -5.86 22.44 -5.40
C GLY A 64 -5.32 21.01 -5.53
N ALA A 65 -6.18 20.02 -5.49
CA ALA A 65 -5.84 18.60 -5.58
C ALA A 65 -6.62 17.92 -6.71
N ARG A 66 -6.01 16.96 -7.37
CA ARG A 66 -6.70 16.13 -8.37
C ARG A 66 -7.56 15.10 -7.68
N LEU A 67 -8.81 14.94 -8.12
CA LEU A 67 -9.68 13.89 -7.63
C LEU A 67 -9.23 12.52 -8.18
N GLY A 68 -8.44 11.80 -7.40
CA GLY A 68 -7.95 10.45 -7.70
C GLY A 68 -8.95 9.37 -7.34
N PHE A 69 -8.54 8.11 -7.47
CA PHE A 69 -9.31 6.96 -6.98
C PHE A 69 -8.98 6.63 -5.52
N MET A 70 -7.77 6.98 -5.08
CA MET A 70 -7.28 6.55 -3.78
C MET A 70 -8.08 7.11 -2.61
N SER A 71 -8.55 8.35 -2.71
CA SER A 71 -9.41 8.92 -1.68
C SER A 71 -10.72 8.14 -1.49
N PHE A 72 -11.33 7.65 -2.58
CA PHE A 72 -12.51 6.79 -2.49
C PHE A 72 -12.19 5.44 -1.82
N PHE A 73 -11.08 4.81 -2.19
CA PHE A 73 -10.66 3.55 -1.57
C PHE A 73 -10.31 3.72 -0.09
N VAL A 74 -9.61 4.79 0.27
CA VAL A 74 -9.28 5.09 1.67
C VAL A 74 -10.56 5.29 2.50
N LYS A 75 -11.53 6.03 2.00
CA LYS A 75 -12.82 6.21 2.68
C LYS A 75 -13.60 4.89 2.79
N ALA A 76 -13.63 4.10 1.74
CA ALA A 76 -14.26 2.78 1.77
C ALA A 76 -13.58 1.84 2.78
N CYS A 77 -12.25 1.83 2.83
CA CYS A 77 -11.50 1.08 3.84
C CYS A 77 -11.83 1.56 5.25
N ALA A 78 -11.81 2.88 5.51
CA ALA A 78 -12.12 3.43 6.83
C ALA A 78 -13.53 3.03 7.31
N GLU A 79 -14.54 3.08 6.42
CA GLU A 79 -15.89 2.64 6.74
C GLU A 79 -16.00 1.12 6.94
N ALA A 80 -15.27 0.34 6.18
CA ALA A 80 -15.21 -1.12 6.34
C ALA A 80 -14.56 -1.50 7.68
N LEU A 81 -13.42 -0.88 8.04
CA LEU A 81 -12.72 -1.13 9.29
C LEU A 81 -13.56 -0.73 10.50
N LYS A 82 -14.34 0.34 10.38
CA LYS A 82 -15.31 0.75 11.40
C LYS A 82 -16.43 -0.27 11.59
N ARG A 83 -16.91 -0.87 10.49
CA ARG A 83 -17.95 -1.92 10.51
C ARG A 83 -17.41 -3.25 11.01
N TYR A 84 -16.14 -3.55 10.75
CA TYR A 84 -15.48 -4.82 11.08
C TYR A 84 -14.19 -4.56 11.87
N PRO A 85 -14.27 -4.12 13.16
CA PRO A 85 -13.11 -3.70 13.94
C PRO A 85 -12.02 -4.76 14.07
N ILE A 86 -12.39 -6.03 14.03
CA ILE A 86 -11.44 -7.15 14.12
C ILE A 86 -10.39 -7.12 13.00
N ILE A 87 -10.71 -6.54 11.82
CA ILE A 87 -9.77 -6.42 10.70
C ILE A 87 -8.70 -5.36 10.99
N ASN A 88 -9.01 -4.39 11.86
CA ASN A 88 -8.07 -3.36 12.32
C ASN A 88 -7.49 -3.69 13.71
N ALA A 89 -7.47 -4.96 14.08
CA ALA A 89 -6.91 -5.39 15.34
C ALA A 89 -5.55 -6.08 15.12
N SER A 90 -4.75 -6.13 16.15
CA SER A 90 -3.49 -6.88 16.21
C SER A 90 -3.49 -7.86 17.37
N VAL A 91 -2.64 -8.87 17.31
CA VAL A 91 -2.43 -9.82 18.39
C VAL A 91 -1.18 -9.40 19.16
N ASP A 92 -1.31 -9.29 20.49
CA ASP A 92 -0.20 -9.13 21.39
C ASP A 92 -0.24 -10.25 22.43
N ARG A 93 0.62 -11.25 22.27
CA ARG A 93 0.65 -12.50 23.06
C ARG A 93 -0.69 -13.22 23.00
N ASP A 94 -1.47 -13.21 24.09
CA ASP A 94 -2.78 -13.84 24.20
C ASP A 94 -3.95 -12.85 24.07
N ASP A 95 -3.65 -11.56 23.83
CA ASP A 95 -4.66 -10.50 23.76
C ASP A 95 -4.88 -10.04 22.32
N ILE A 96 -6.10 -9.58 22.02
CA ILE A 96 -6.47 -8.89 20.80
C ILE A 96 -6.55 -7.41 21.11
N LEU A 97 -5.67 -6.62 20.46
CA LEU A 97 -5.66 -5.16 20.56
C LEU A 97 -6.51 -4.56 19.44
N PHE A 98 -7.63 -3.95 19.80
CA PHE A 98 -8.46 -3.18 18.87
C PHE A 98 -7.94 -1.76 18.74
N HIS A 99 -7.75 -1.30 17.50
CA HIS A 99 -7.35 0.08 17.22
C HIS A 99 -8.60 0.90 16.84
N ASP A 100 -8.98 1.85 17.71
CA ASP A 100 -10.13 2.75 17.48
C ASP A 100 -9.77 3.96 16.60
N PHE A 101 -8.65 3.89 15.89
CA PHE A 101 -8.16 4.85 14.91
C PHE A 101 -7.73 4.10 13.64
N TYR A 102 -7.80 4.77 12.50
CA TYR A 102 -7.51 4.12 11.20
C TYR A 102 -6.33 4.82 10.53
N ASP A 103 -5.15 4.30 10.82
CA ASP A 103 -3.86 4.75 10.27
C ASP A 103 -3.52 3.86 9.07
N ILE A 104 -3.82 4.37 7.86
CA ILE A 104 -3.76 3.58 6.64
C ILE A 104 -2.46 3.87 5.89
N GLY A 105 -1.61 2.84 5.77
CA GLY A 105 -0.43 2.88 4.90
C GLY A 105 -0.85 2.93 3.44
N ILE A 106 -0.31 3.90 2.69
CA ILE A 106 -0.57 4.07 1.26
C ILE A 106 0.71 3.80 0.47
N ALA A 107 0.69 2.78 -0.37
CA ALA A 107 1.85 2.47 -1.19
C ALA A 107 2.07 3.54 -2.27
N VAL A 108 3.24 4.17 -2.26
CA VAL A 108 3.67 5.15 -3.26
C VAL A 108 5.00 4.73 -3.88
N SER A 109 5.14 4.98 -5.18
CA SER A 109 6.37 4.67 -5.92
C SER A 109 7.41 5.76 -5.75
N SER A 110 8.67 5.36 -5.58
CA SER A 110 9.81 6.26 -5.58
C SER A 110 10.93 5.72 -6.47
N PRO A 111 11.94 6.54 -6.84
CA PRO A 111 13.11 6.07 -7.59
C PRO A 111 13.90 4.97 -6.86
N ARG A 112 13.76 4.86 -5.54
CA ARG A 112 14.42 3.83 -4.71
C ARG A 112 13.55 2.59 -4.49
N GLY A 113 12.34 2.56 -5.04
CA GLY A 113 11.38 1.46 -4.88
C GLY A 113 10.06 1.91 -4.26
N LEU A 114 9.24 0.95 -3.87
CA LEU A 114 7.96 1.19 -3.22
C LEU A 114 8.17 1.54 -1.75
N VAL A 115 7.53 2.62 -1.29
CA VAL A 115 7.45 3.00 0.12
C VAL A 115 6.00 3.11 0.54
N VAL A 116 5.72 2.94 1.83
CA VAL A 116 4.35 2.90 2.35
C VAL A 116 4.21 3.89 3.51
N PRO A 117 4.12 5.20 3.23
CA PRO A 117 3.81 6.18 4.26
C PRO A 117 2.41 5.98 4.83
N VAL A 118 2.21 6.40 6.07
CA VAL A 118 0.99 6.18 6.84
C VAL A 118 0.14 7.45 6.89
N LEU A 119 -1.04 7.36 6.31
CA LEU A 119 -2.08 8.40 6.42
C LEU A 119 -2.77 8.24 7.77
N ARG A 120 -2.51 9.18 8.68
CA ARG A 120 -3.03 9.14 10.04
C ARG A 120 -4.50 9.54 10.10
N ASP A 121 -5.25 8.88 11.01
CA ASP A 121 -6.65 9.22 11.28
C ASP A 121 -7.50 9.33 10.00
N ALA A 122 -7.35 8.43 9.06
CA ALA A 122 -7.98 8.49 7.74
C ALA A 122 -9.51 8.65 7.79
N GLN A 123 -10.16 8.21 8.87
CA GLN A 123 -11.60 8.37 9.10
C GLN A 123 -12.02 9.84 9.23
N LYS A 124 -11.14 10.71 9.73
CA LYS A 124 -11.41 12.13 9.96
C LYS A 124 -11.23 12.98 8.69
N LEU A 125 -10.50 12.48 7.70
CA LEU A 125 -10.11 13.22 6.52
C LEU A 125 -11.20 13.20 5.45
N GLY A 126 -11.38 14.33 4.76
CA GLY A 126 -12.17 14.41 3.54
C GLY A 126 -11.39 13.94 2.31
N LEU A 127 -12.09 13.81 1.16
CA LEU A 127 -11.45 13.35 -0.10
C LEU A 127 -10.29 14.26 -0.52
N ALA A 128 -10.44 15.58 -0.36
CA ALA A 128 -9.40 16.54 -0.73
C ALA A 128 -8.15 16.43 0.14
N GLU A 129 -8.34 16.29 1.45
CA GLU A 129 -7.23 16.13 2.41
C GLU A 129 -6.46 14.84 2.15
N ILE A 130 -7.17 13.76 1.81
CA ILE A 130 -6.55 12.48 1.46
C ILE A 130 -5.71 12.62 0.19
N GLU A 131 -6.25 13.22 -0.87
CA GLU A 131 -5.52 13.39 -2.14
C GLU A 131 -4.30 14.32 -1.98
N LEU A 132 -4.41 15.39 -1.20
CA LEU A 132 -3.29 16.28 -0.88
C LEU A 132 -2.21 15.54 -0.10
N ALA A 133 -2.57 14.77 0.91
CA ALA A 133 -1.63 13.99 1.69
C ALA A 133 -0.90 12.93 0.83
N ILE A 134 -1.62 12.26 -0.07
CA ILE A 134 -1.02 11.27 -0.98
C ILE A 134 -0.07 11.95 -1.97
N ALA A 135 -0.41 13.13 -2.48
CA ALA A 135 0.46 13.92 -3.34
C ALA A 135 1.76 14.32 -2.61
N ASP A 136 1.64 14.82 -1.37
CA ASP A 136 2.78 15.14 -0.51
C ASP A 136 3.67 13.93 -0.24
N PHE A 137 3.09 12.79 0.09
CA PHE A 137 3.84 11.54 0.25
C PHE A 137 4.62 11.17 -1.02
N GLY A 138 4.00 11.32 -2.20
CA GLY A 138 4.65 11.07 -3.47
C GLY A 138 5.84 12.00 -3.71
N ASP A 139 5.69 13.28 -3.42
CA ASP A 139 6.76 14.28 -3.57
C ASP A 139 7.89 14.03 -2.58
N ARG A 140 7.58 13.81 -1.32
CA ARG A 140 8.56 13.52 -0.27
C ARG A 140 9.28 12.19 -0.52
N ALA A 141 8.59 11.18 -1.05
CA ALA A 141 9.18 9.91 -1.44
C ALA A 141 10.20 10.06 -2.58
N ARG A 142 9.88 10.85 -3.61
CA ARG A 142 10.79 11.14 -4.72
C ARG A 142 12.04 11.89 -4.27
N ASN A 143 11.88 12.83 -3.35
CA ASN A 143 12.97 13.65 -2.83
C ASN A 143 13.74 12.97 -1.66
N GLY A 144 13.32 11.81 -1.19
CA GLY A 144 13.95 11.10 -0.08
C GLY A 144 13.72 11.74 1.29
N ASN A 145 12.64 12.50 1.43
CA ASN A 145 12.30 13.31 2.63
C ASN A 145 11.25 12.64 3.54
N LEU A 146 10.93 11.36 3.33
CA LEU A 146 10.10 10.60 4.26
C LEU A 146 10.93 10.20 5.46
N GLY A 147 10.44 10.51 6.66
CA GLY A 147 11.02 10.11 7.93
C GLY A 147 10.54 8.73 8.38
N ILE A 148 11.12 8.23 9.46
CA ILE A 148 10.72 6.95 10.06
C ILE A 148 9.28 7.02 10.58
N ASP A 149 8.89 8.14 11.16
CA ASP A 149 7.53 8.37 11.69
C ASP A 149 6.46 8.33 10.59
N ASP A 150 6.82 8.70 9.35
CA ASP A 150 5.91 8.58 8.22
C ASP A 150 5.68 7.11 7.80
N LEU A 151 6.61 6.21 8.11
CA LEU A 151 6.65 4.84 7.58
C LEU A 151 6.32 3.76 8.63
N THR A 152 5.96 4.16 9.84
CA THR A 152 5.71 3.24 10.97
C THR A 152 4.35 3.47 11.61
N GLY A 153 3.82 2.46 12.31
CA GLY A 153 2.61 2.58 13.12
C GLY A 153 1.30 2.54 12.35
N GLY A 154 1.31 2.15 11.06
CA GLY A 154 0.06 1.91 10.32
C GLY A 154 -0.68 0.67 10.84
N THR A 155 -2.01 0.76 10.92
CA THR A 155 -2.87 -0.36 11.37
C THR A 155 -3.44 -1.16 10.20
N PHE A 156 -3.50 -0.56 9.01
CA PHE A 156 -3.98 -1.17 7.77
C PHE A 156 -3.16 -0.64 6.59
N THR A 157 -3.11 -1.39 5.48
CA THR A 157 -2.37 -0.95 4.30
C THR A 157 -3.21 -1.08 3.04
N SER A 158 -3.18 -0.06 2.19
CA SER A 158 -3.78 -0.05 0.86
C SER A 158 -2.72 0.19 -0.20
N ALA A 159 -2.72 -0.65 -1.23
CA ALA A 159 -1.86 -0.49 -2.40
C ALA A 159 -2.70 -0.52 -3.68
N ASN A 160 -2.53 0.49 -4.53
CA ASN A 160 -3.08 0.47 -5.86
C ASN A 160 -1.98 0.17 -6.86
N VAL A 161 -2.02 -1.00 -7.46
CA VAL A 161 -1.07 -1.46 -8.49
C VAL A 161 -1.66 -1.25 -9.90
N GLY A 162 -2.60 -0.33 -10.05
CA GLY A 162 -3.37 -0.10 -11.26
C GLY A 162 -2.54 0.32 -12.45
N VAL A 163 -1.93 -0.65 -13.12
CA VAL A 163 -1.60 -0.59 -14.53
C VAL A 163 -2.12 -1.86 -15.17
N LEU A 164 -3.40 -1.96 -15.31
CA LEU A 164 -3.95 -2.92 -16.25
C LEU A 164 -4.16 -2.19 -17.56
N ARG A 165 -3.22 -2.31 -18.46
CA ARG A 165 -3.48 -2.21 -19.87
C ARG A 165 -4.24 -3.48 -20.25
N SER A 166 -5.53 -3.36 -20.44
CA SER A 166 -6.26 -4.24 -21.36
C SER A 166 -5.83 -3.91 -22.77
#